data_8a4c9ea45dec77f630d18bf311369553
#
_entry.id   8a4c9ea45dec77f630d18bf311369553
#
_cell.length_a   1.000
_cell.length_b   1.000
_cell.length_c   1.000
_cell.angle_alpha   90.00
_cell.angle_beta   90.00
_cell.angle_gamma   90.00
#
_symmetry.space_group_name_H-M   'P 1'
#
loop_
_entity.id
_entity.type
_entity.pdbx_description
1 polymer ?
#
loop_
_entity_poly.entity_id
_entity_poly.type
_entity_poly.pdbx_seq_one_letter_code
_entity_poly.pdbx_strand_id
1 'polypeptide(L)'
;MNHKILIVDDEPDLREILQYNLEAAGYETDLAASAEEALEKLTDEHSLLLLDVMMGGMSGFALAEHLRGTLNNTTPIIFLTAKDREEDMLAGFSAGADDYIAKPFSLQEVLARVKAVLKRTAKQALAAELRLGNLSVHLQKKEVRIEGAEIRLSPKEYGILTLLASEPGRSFSREEILADVWRGESYVLDRTVDVHIARIRRKLEHSSLRLANRQGYGYCLEECTPPKA
;
A
#
# COMPACT_ATOMS: atom_id res chain seq x y z
N MET A 1 -2.11 14.50 8.15
CA MET A 1 -2.49 14.39 6.72
C MET A 1 -4.00 14.37 6.70
N ASN A 2 -4.62 15.30 5.96
CA ASN A 2 -6.06 15.24 5.72
C ASN A 2 -6.31 14.09 4.75
N HIS A 3 -7.21 13.17 5.11
CA HIS A 3 -7.65 12.11 4.21
C HIS A 3 -8.79 12.64 3.35
N LYS A 4 -8.71 12.40 2.05
CA LYS A 4 -9.75 12.76 1.09
C LYS A 4 -10.61 11.55 0.77
N ILE A 5 -11.93 11.69 0.84
CA ILE A 5 -12.92 10.62 0.70
C ILE A 5 -13.82 10.93 -0.49
N LEU A 6 -13.96 10.00 -1.42
CA LEU A 6 -14.94 10.09 -2.50
C LEU A 6 -16.25 9.41 -2.05
N ILE A 7 -17.34 10.16 -2.01
CA ILE A 7 -18.68 9.68 -1.66
C ILE A 7 -19.47 9.49 -2.94
N VAL A 8 -19.90 8.25 -3.19
CA VAL A 8 -20.59 7.84 -4.42
C VAL A 8 -21.95 7.24 -4.03
N ASP A 9 -23.01 7.95 -4.33
CA ASP A 9 -24.39 7.57 -4.02
C ASP A 9 -25.32 8.35 -4.96
N ASP A 10 -26.41 7.82 -5.46
CA ASP A 10 -27.33 8.53 -6.35
C ASP A 10 -28.36 9.38 -5.58
N GLU A 11 -28.50 9.20 -4.27
CA GLU A 11 -29.36 10.00 -3.39
C GLU A 11 -28.69 11.32 -2.98
N PRO A 12 -29.12 12.50 -3.47
CA PRO A 12 -28.45 13.78 -3.20
C PRO A 12 -28.43 14.13 -1.71
N ASP A 13 -29.55 13.92 -1.01
CA ASP A 13 -29.68 14.26 0.41
C ASP A 13 -28.71 13.42 1.27
N LEU A 14 -28.52 12.14 0.92
CA LEU A 14 -27.61 11.26 1.64
C LEU A 14 -26.14 11.68 1.40
N ARG A 15 -25.78 12.05 0.18
CA ARG A 15 -24.45 12.58 -0.14
C ARG A 15 -24.13 13.83 0.68
N GLU A 16 -25.07 14.79 0.75
CA GLU A 16 -24.89 16.03 1.52
C GLU A 16 -24.75 15.75 3.01
N ILE A 17 -25.55 14.85 3.59
CA ILE A 17 -25.47 14.47 5.01
C ILE A 17 -24.12 13.81 5.29
N LEU A 18 -23.65 12.89 4.46
CA LEU A 18 -22.37 12.22 4.61
C LEU A 18 -21.22 13.22 4.49
N GLN A 19 -21.25 14.09 3.48
CA GLN A 19 -20.27 15.16 3.29
C GLN A 19 -20.14 16.01 4.55
N TYR A 20 -21.25 16.62 5.01
CA TYR A 20 -21.25 17.50 6.16
C TYR A 20 -20.61 16.84 7.40
N ASN A 21 -20.97 15.59 7.68
CA ASN A 21 -20.48 14.88 8.88
C ASN A 21 -19.01 14.45 8.75
N LEU A 22 -18.55 14.05 7.57
CA LEU A 22 -17.15 13.71 7.32
C LEU A 22 -16.25 14.94 7.36
N GLU A 23 -16.69 16.07 6.80
CA GLU A 23 -15.95 17.33 6.85
C GLU A 23 -15.89 17.87 8.28
N ALA A 24 -16.99 17.77 9.05
CA ALA A 24 -16.99 18.10 10.48
C ALA A 24 -16.03 17.21 11.30
N ALA A 25 -15.77 15.99 10.84
CA ALA A 25 -14.79 15.08 11.46
C ALA A 25 -13.34 15.32 10.97
N GLY A 26 -13.12 16.31 10.07
CA GLY A 26 -11.79 16.71 9.59
C GLY A 26 -11.29 15.98 8.35
N TYR A 27 -12.19 15.32 7.60
CA TYR A 27 -11.89 14.75 6.30
C TYR A 27 -12.16 15.76 5.17
N GLU A 28 -11.46 15.63 4.06
CA GLU A 28 -11.82 16.29 2.82
C GLU A 28 -12.74 15.38 2.01
N THR A 29 -13.71 15.92 1.26
CA THR A 29 -14.66 15.10 0.53
C THR A 29 -14.86 15.58 -0.91
N ASP A 30 -15.02 14.61 -1.81
CA ASP A 30 -15.58 14.82 -3.16
C ASP A 30 -16.87 13.99 -3.27
N LEU A 31 -17.81 14.45 -4.09
CA LEU A 31 -19.10 13.80 -4.31
C LEU A 31 -19.21 13.32 -5.75
N ALA A 32 -19.81 12.15 -5.95
CA ALA A 32 -20.21 11.62 -7.25
C ALA A 32 -21.64 11.06 -7.17
N ALA A 33 -22.47 11.36 -8.18
CA ALA A 33 -23.85 10.91 -8.23
C ALA A 33 -24.01 9.58 -8.97
N SER A 34 -22.95 9.07 -9.58
CA SER A 34 -22.94 7.79 -10.30
C SER A 34 -21.54 7.16 -10.31
N ALA A 35 -21.47 5.91 -10.73
CA ALA A 35 -20.20 5.20 -10.92
C ALA A 35 -19.34 5.84 -12.03
N GLU A 36 -19.97 6.34 -13.10
CA GLU A 36 -19.29 7.01 -14.21
C GLU A 36 -18.64 8.32 -13.74
N GLU A 37 -19.38 9.13 -12.98
CA GLU A 37 -18.85 10.36 -12.39
C GLU A 37 -17.71 10.05 -11.38
N ALA A 38 -17.85 8.96 -10.64
CA ALA A 38 -16.80 8.53 -9.72
C ALA A 38 -15.50 8.16 -10.45
N LEU A 39 -15.57 7.50 -11.61
CA LEU A 39 -14.40 7.19 -12.44
C LEU A 39 -13.70 8.45 -12.98
N GLU A 40 -14.45 9.51 -13.29
CA GLU A 40 -13.89 10.77 -13.74
C GLU A 40 -13.20 11.56 -12.61
N LYS A 41 -13.74 11.47 -11.39
CA LYS A 41 -13.25 12.22 -10.22
C LYS A 41 -12.18 11.51 -9.40
N LEU A 42 -12.13 10.19 -9.48
CA LEU A 42 -11.19 9.39 -8.68
C LEU A 42 -9.74 9.66 -9.07
N THR A 43 -8.94 10.05 -8.10
CA THR A 43 -7.49 10.31 -8.24
C THR A 43 -6.71 9.59 -7.14
N ASP A 44 -5.38 9.59 -7.23
CA ASP A 44 -4.48 9.02 -6.22
C ASP A 44 -4.52 9.79 -4.87
N GLU A 45 -5.15 10.97 -4.83
CA GLU A 45 -5.35 11.74 -3.61
C GLU A 45 -6.44 11.16 -2.70
N HIS A 46 -7.37 10.39 -3.28
CA HIS A 46 -8.44 9.77 -2.51
C HIS A 46 -7.90 8.61 -1.67
N SER A 47 -8.15 8.71 -0.37
CA SER A 47 -7.74 7.71 0.63
C SER A 47 -8.80 6.63 0.86
N LEU A 48 -10.05 6.86 0.42
CA LEU A 48 -11.20 5.98 0.62
C LEU A 48 -12.34 6.32 -0.34
N LEU A 49 -13.09 5.29 -0.76
CA LEU A 49 -14.41 5.42 -1.39
C LEU A 49 -15.50 4.95 -0.40
N LEU A 50 -16.53 5.80 -0.20
CA LEU A 50 -17.83 5.38 0.30
C LEU A 50 -18.73 5.17 -0.91
N LEU A 51 -19.14 3.95 -1.16
CA LEU A 51 -19.76 3.57 -2.44
C LEU A 51 -21.10 2.88 -2.21
N ASP A 52 -22.18 3.51 -2.68
CA ASP A 52 -23.47 2.82 -2.71
C ASP A 52 -23.45 1.67 -3.71
N VAL A 53 -24.05 0.55 -3.30
CA VAL A 53 -24.18 -0.63 -4.16
C VAL A 53 -25.27 -0.44 -5.21
N MET A 54 -26.37 0.20 -4.82
CA MET A 54 -27.61 0.28 -5.62
C MET A 54 -27.73 1.68 -6.25
N MET A 55 -27.08 1.88 -7.38
CA MET A 55 -27.16 3.12 -8.16
C MET A 55 -27.78 2.84 -9.54
N GLY A 56 -28.40 3.87 -10.13
CA GLY A 56 -28.84 3.81 -11.53
C GLY A 56 -27.64 3.66 -12.47
N GLY A 57 -27.71 2.75 -13.43
CA GLY A 57 -26.62 2.49 -14.38
C GLY A 57 -25.63 1.44 -13.88
N MET A 58 -24.35 1.78 -13.79
CA MET A 58 -23.34 0.88 -13.27
C MET A 58 -23.47 0.75 -11.74
N SER A 59 -23.60 -0.48 -11.25
CA SER A 59 -23.66 -0.73 -9.80
C SER A 59 -22.34 -0.46 -9.09
N GLY A 60 -22.37 -0.21 -7.78
CA GLY A 60 -21.15 -0.06 -6.97
C GLY A 60 -20.23 -1.28 -7.03
N PHE A 61 -20.76 -2.48 -7.11
CA PHE A 61 -19.94 -3.70 -7.28
C PHE A 61 -19.22 -3.72 -8.63
N ALA A 62 -19.92 -3.39 -9.72
CA ALA A 62 -19.30 -3.33 -11.04
C ALA A 62 -18.20 -2.26 -11.11
N LEU A 63 -18.41 -1.10 -10.45
CA LEU A 63 -17.38 -0.08 -10.31
C LEU A 63 -16.15 -0.62 -9.55
N ALA A 64 -16.35 -1.30 -8.42
CA ALA A 64 -15.25 -1.85 -7.64
C ALA A 64 -14.46 -2.91 -8.42
N GLU A 65 -15.13 -3.82 -9.13
CA GLU A 65 -14.49 -4.80 -10.02
C GLU A 65 -13.68 -4.12 -11.13
N HIS A 66 -14.21 -3.06 -11.73
CA HIS A 66 -13.50 -2.29 -12.74
C HIS A 66 -12.24 -1.61 -12.17
N LEU A 67 -12.37 -0.99 -10.98
CA LEU A 67 -11.24 -0.36 -10.29
C LEU A 67 -10.13 -1.38 -9.97
N ARG A 68 -10.49 -2.56 -9.45
CA ARG A 68 -9.53 -3.60 -9.08
C ARG A 68 -8.94 -4.33 -10.29
N GLY A 69 -9.80 -4.75 -11.24
CA GLY A 69 -9.41 -5.60 -12.36
C GLY A 69 -8.75 -4.84 -13.51
N THR A 70 -9.30 -3.68 -13.89
CA THR A 70 -8.85 -2.94 -15.08
C THR A 70 -7.83 -1.85 -14.73
N LEU A 71 -8.10 -1.09 -13.66
CA LEU A 71 -7.28 0.07 -13.29
C LEU A 71 -6.21 -0.26 -12.24
N ASN A 72 -6.19 -1.48 -11.68
CA ASN A 72 -5.32 -1.89 -10.57
C ASN A 72 -5.34 -0.88 -9.40
N ASN A 73 -6.47 -0.18 -9.22
CA ASN A 73 -6.64 0.79 -8.15
C ASN A 73 -6.86 0.06 -6.82
N THR A 74 -6.09 0.43 -5.80
CA THR A 74 -6.12 -0.20 -4.47
C THR A 74 -6.74 0.70 -3.40
N THR A 75 -7.33 1.83 -3.78
CA THR A 75 -8.03 2.73 -2.84
C THR A 75 -9.09 1.94 -2.07
N PRO A 76 -9.10 1.97 -0.73
CA PRO A 76 -10.06 1.26 0.08
C PRO A 76 -11.50 1.61 -0.27
N ILE A 77 -12.39 0.61 -0.23
CA ILE A 77 -13.81 0.76 -0.53
C ILE A 77 -14.63 0.29 0.66
N ILE A 78 -15.52 1.16 1.15
CA ILE A 78 -16.60 0.80 2.07
C ILE A 78 -17.90 0.85 1.28
N PHE A 79 -18.60 -0.27 1.17
CA PHE A 79 -19.90 -0.29 0.54
C PHE A 79 -21.01 0.16 1.49
N LEU A 80 -21.94 0.95 0.96
CA LEU A 80 -23.24 1.24 1.55
C LEU A 80 -24.26 0.34 0.89
N THR A 81 -24.96 -0.55 1.63
CA THR A 81 -25.81 -1.58 1.03
C THR A 81 -27.12 -1.75 1.79
N ALA A 82 -28.18 -2.13 1.09
CA ALA A 82 -29.43 -2.53 1.74
C ALA A 82 -29.30 -3.91 2.44
N LYS A 83 -29.91 -4.06 3.62
CA LYS A 83 -29.70 -5.16 4.59
C LYS A 83 -30.06 -6.56 4.09
N ASP A 84 -30.76 -6.73 2.98
CA ASP A 84 -31.53 -7.94 2.66
C ASP A 84 -30.86 -8.93 1.69
N ARG A 85 -29.56 -8.79 1.37
CA ARG A 85 -28.89 -9.70 0.42
C ARG A 85 -27.57 -10.23 0.98
N GLU A 86 -27.65 -11.30 1.77
CA GLU A 86 -26.47 -12.12 2.12
C GLU A 86 -25.67 -12.59 0.89
N GLU A 87 -26.37 -12.84 -0.23
CA GLU A 87 -25.74 -13.21 -1.50
C GLU A 87 -24.90 -12.09 -2.10
N ASP A 88 -25.32 -10.82 -1.96
CA ASP A 88 -24.57 -9.65 -2.42
C ASP A 88 -23.32 -9.39 -1.54
N MET A 89 -23.35 -9.76 -0.25
CA MET A 89 -22.17 -9.68 0.61
C MET A 89 -21.08 -10.67 0.16
N LEU A 90 -21.42 -11.88 -0.26
CA LEU A 90 -20.45 -12.86 -0.77
C LEU A 90 -19.85 -12.44 -2.12
N ALA A 91 -20.67 -11.85 -3.01
CA ALA A 91 -20.19 -11.29 -4.26
C ALA A 91 -19.28 -10.07 -4.03
N GLY A 92 -19.62 -9.22 -3.08
CA GLY A 92 -18.85 -8.02 -2.76
C GLY A 92 -17.50 -8.31 -2.10
N PHE A 93 -17.37 -9.39 -1.28
CA PHE A 93 -16.05 -9.82 -0.79
C PHE A 93 -15.14 -10.24 -1.94
N SER A 94 -15.69 -10.82 -3.00
CA SER A 94 -14.95 -11.15 -4.23
C SER A 94 -14.56 -9.91 -5.03
N ALA A 95 -15.31 -8.81 -4.92
CA ALA A 95 -15.04 -7.53 -5.59
C ALA A 95 -13.96 -6.68 -4.90
N GLY A 96 -13.36 -7.15 -3.80
CA GLY A 96 -12.24 -6.48 -3.12
C GLY A 96 -12.66 -5.32 -2.21
N ALA A 97 -13.79 -5.45 -1.52
CA ALA A 97 -14.23 -4.51 -0.48
C ALA A 97 -13.36 -4.57 0.78
N ASP A 98 -13.23 -3.43 1.44
CA ASP A 98 -12.53 -3.31 2.72
C ASP A 98 -13.47 -3.34 3.91
N ASP A 99 -14.73 -2.90 3.76
CA ASP A 99 -15.79 -2.97 4.77
C ASP A 99 -17.18 -2.74 4.14
N TYR A 100 -18.25 -2.97 4.93
CA TYR A 100 -19.65 -2.81 4.53
C TYR A 100 -20.44 -2.10 5.62
N ILE A 101 -21.39 -1.26 5.21
CA ILE A 101 -22.35 -0.58 6.09
C ILE A 101 -23.73 -0.85 5.56
N ALA A 102 -24.59 -1.49 6.37
CA ALA A 102 -25.95 -1.78 5.99
C ALA A 102 -26.86 -0.55 6.19
N LYS A 103 -27.64 -0.18 5.15
CA LYS A 103 -28.71 0.82 5.26
C LYS A 103 -29.95 0.19 5.97
N PRO A 104 -30.60 0.86 6.95
CA PRO A 104 -30.28 2.19 7.47
C PRO A 104 -29.12 2.14 8.48
N PHE A 105 -28.24 3.11 8.45
CA PHE A 105 -27.07 3.22 9.31
C PHE A 105 -27.07 4.53 10.13
N SER A 106 -26.31 4.57 11.19
CA SER A 106 -26.01 5.80 11.90
C SER A 106 -24.76 6.49 11.36
N LEU A 107 -24.73 7.82 11.42
CA LEU A 107 -23.54 8.60 11.03
C LEU A 107 -22.31 8.25 11.90
N GLN A 108 -22.54 7.90 13.17
CA GLN A 108 -21.48 7.45 14.06
C GLN A 108 -20.86 6.14 13.60
N GLU A 109 -21.67 5.21 13.07
CA GLU A 109 -21.18 3.96 12.48
C GLU A 109 -20.31 4.25 11.26
N VAL A 110 -20.76 5.11 10.34
CA VAL A 110 -19.98 5.50 9.16
C VAL A 110 -18.62 6.07 9.59
N LEU A 111 -18.59 7.04 10.49
CA LEU A 111 -17.36 7.66 10.98
C LEU A 111 -16.42 6.65 11.64
N ALA A 112 -16.95 5.73 12.44
CA ALA A 112 -16.16 4.70 13.11
C ALA A 112 -15.49 3.74 12.10
N ARG A 113 -16.23 3.30 11.08
CA ARG A 113 -15.73 2.39 10.04
C ARG A 113 -14.74 3.08 9.11
N VAL A 114 -15.01 4.31 8.67
CA VAL A 114 -14.07 5.13 7.91
C VAL A 114 -12.74 5.24 8.66
N LYS A 115 -12.77 5.62 9.94
CA LYS A 115 -11.57 5.73 10.78
C LYS A 115 -10.83 4.39 10.91
N ALA A 116 -11.56 3.29 11.07
CA ALA A 116 -10.96 1.95 11.20
C ALA A 116 -10.28 1.49 9.91
N VAL A 117 -10.93 1.68 8.75
CA VAL A 117 -10.37 1.32 7.44
C VAL A 117 -9.14 2.16 7.14
N LEU A 118 -9.21 3.49 7.27
CA LEU A 118 -8.07 4.38 7.04
C LEU A 118 -6.88 4.05 7.95
N LYS A 119 -7.12 3.74 9.24
CA LYS A 119 -6.07 3.31 10.17
C LYS A 119 -5.41 1.98 9.74
N ARG A 120 -6.22 1.01 9.28
CA ARG A 120 -5.73 -0.28 8.79
C ARG A 120 -4.88 -0.11 7.54
N THR A 121 -5.34 0.68 6.58
CA THR A 121 -4.62 0.97 5.34
C THR A 121 -3.30 1.71 5.59
N ALA A 122 -3.32 2.72 6.47
CA ALA A 122 -2.08 3.41 6.86
C ALA A 122 -1.08 2.44 7.52
N LYS A 123 -1.54 1.52 8.37
CA LYS A 123 -0.69 0.50 8.98
C LYS A 123 -0.14 -0.49 7.95
N GLN A 124 -0.96 -0.89 6.96
CA GLN A 124 -0.51 -1.76 5.86
C GLN A 124 0.48 -1.05 4.94
N ALA A 125 0.27 0.24 4.64
CA ALA A 125 1.21 1.06 3.88
C ALA A 125 2.56 1.20 4.61
N LEU A 126 2.54 1.41 5.93
CA LEU A 126 3.76 1.40 6.75
C LEU A 126 4.45 0.03 6.78
N ALA A 127 3.67 -1.06 6.82
CA ALA A 127 4.20 -2.42 6.74
C ALA A 127 4.70 -2.80 5.33
N ALA A 128 4.21 -2.10 4.30
CA ALA A 128 4.67 -2.27 2.92
C ALA A 128 5.92 -1.44 2.58
N GLU A 129 6.38 -0.59 3.49
CA GLU A 129 7.57 0.24 3.35
C GLU A 129 8.57 -0.07 4.47
N LEU A 130 9.75 -0.53 4.09
CA LEU A 130 10.89 -0.65 5.01
C LEU A 130 11.63 0.69 5.02
N ARG A 131 11.78 1.31 6.19
CA ARG A 131 12.57 2.52 6.37
C ARG A 131 13.76 2.26 7.28
N LEU A 132 14.94 2.62 6.82
CA LEU A 132 16.17 2.50 7.57
C LEU A 132 17.08 3.71 7.24
N GLY A 133 17.32 4.57 8.22
CA GLY A 133 18.00 5.83 8.00
C GLY A 133 17.30 6.68 6.92
N ASN A 134 18.05 7.09 5.88
CA ASN A 134 17.49 7.81 4.73
C ASN A 134 17.07 6.93 3.56
N LEU A 135 17.10 5.59 3.73
CA LEU A 135 16.61 4.61 2.76
C LEU A 135 15.14 4.29 3.00
N SER A 136 14.35 4.25 1.95
CA SER A 136 13.01 3.66 1.96
C SER A 136 12.85 2.63 0.85
N VAL A 137 12.26 1.47 1.18
CA VAL A 137 11.97 0.36 0.26
C VAL A 137 10.48 0.12 0.23
N HIS A 138 9.83 0.45 -0.88
CA HIS A 138 8.41 0.20 -1.06
C HIS A 138 8.18 -1.21 -1.62
N LEU A 139 7.74 -2.13 -0.77
CA LEU A 139 7.68 -3.57 -1.10
C LEU A 139 6.71 -3.91 -2.22
N GLN A 140 5.55 -3.26 -2.27
CA GLN A 140 4.53 -3.51 -3.30
C GLN A 140 4.94 -2.96 -4.67
N LYS A 141 5.44 -1.72 -4.71
CA LYS A 141 5.90 -1.07 -5.96
C LYS A 141 7.28 -1.54 -6.40
N LYS A 142 8.02 -2.25 -5.53
CA LYS A 142 9.42 -2.64 -5.73
C LYS A 142 10.34 -1.45 -6.02
N GLU A 143 10.04 -0.31 -5.41
CA GLU A 143 10.80 0.92 -5.52
C GLU A 143 11.72 1.09 -4.31
N VAL A 144 12.90 1.66 -4.56
CA VAL A 144 13.85 2.01 -3.51
C VAL A 144 14.22 3.47 -3.67
N ARG A 145 14.22 4.22 -2.57
CA ARG A 145 14.56 5.64 -2.56
C ARG A 145 15.59 5.94 -1.48
N ILE A 146 16.51 6.86 -1.78
CA ILE A 146 17.44 7.46 -0.83
C ILE A 146 17.14 8.95 -0.78
N GLU A 147 16.85 9.50 0.40
CA GLU A 147 16.44 10.91 0.57
C GLU A 147 15.28 11.33 -0.35
N GLY A 148 14.35 10.40 -0.63
CA GLY A 148 13.23 10.62 -1.53
C GLY A 148 13.54 10.44 -3.02
N ALA A 149 14.82 10.39 -3.43
CA ALA A 149 15.22 10.13 -4.80
C ALA A 149 15.20 8.63 -5.11
N GLU A 150 14.56 8.24 -6.19
CA GLU A 150 14.49 6.84 -6.62
C GLU A 150 15.85 6.35 -7.12
N ILE A 151 16.27 5.16 -6.68
CA ILE A 151 17.43 4.44 -7.18
C ILE A 151 17.02 3.20 -7.97
N ARG A 152 17.57 3.03 -9.16
CA ARG A 152 17.26 1.87 -10.01
C ARG A 152 18.09 0.66 -9.59
N LEU A 153 17.41 -0.41 -9.19
CA LEU A 153 18.00 -1.70 -8.87
C LEU A 153 17.55 -2.76 -9.87
N SER A 154 18.42 -3.73 -10.19
CA SER A 154 17.97 -4.94 -10.87
C SER A 154 17.12 -5.79 -9.93
N PRO A 155 16.29 -6.74 -10.43
CA PRO A 155 15.47 -7.61 -9.59
C PRO A 155 16.25 -8.34 -8.49
N LYS A 156 17.48 -8.77 -8.79
CA LYS A 156 18.35 -9.45 -7.81
C LYS A 156 18.95 -8.49 -6.79
N GLU A 157 19.36 -7.29 -7.21
CA GLU A 157 19.83 -6.23 -6.30
C GLU A 157 18.72 -5.79 -5.35
N TYR A 158 17.49 -5.62 -5.88
CA TYR A 158 16.32 -5.31 -5.07
C TYR A 158 16.03 -6.41 -4.04
N GLY A 159 16.02 -7.68 -4.45
CA GLY A 159 15.80 -8.81 -3.54
C GLY A 159 16.83 -8.88 -2.42
N ILE A 160 18.12 -8.74 -2.74
CA ILE A 160 19.18 -8.70 -1.74
C ILE A 160 19.00 -7.52 -0.76
N LEU A 161 18.80 -6.32 -1.29
CA LEU A 161 18.65 -5.13 -0.44
C LEU A 161 17.44 -5.25 0.48
N THR A 162 16.31 -5.74 -0.04
CA THR A 162 15.08 -5.94 0.74
C THR A 162 15.29 -6.99 1.84
N LEU A 163 15.96 -8.10 1.53
CA LEU A 163 16.28 -9.14 2.52
C LEU A 163 17.14 -8.57 3.64
N LEU A 164 18.21 -7.84 3.32
CA LEU A 164 19.09 -7.26 4.32
C LEU A 164 18.42 -6.13 5.12
N ALA A 165 17.53 -5.36 4.50
CA ALA A 165 16.78 -4.28 5.13
C ALA A 165 15.63 -4.78 6.03
N SER A 166 15.16 -6.01 5.84
CA SER A 166 14.12 -6.60 6.69
C SER A 166 14.59 -6.90 8.12
N GLU A 167 15.90 -7.18 8.29
CA GLU A 167 16.52 -7.43 9.59
C GLU A 167 17.86 -6.68 9.70
N PRO A 168 17.82 -5.34 9.94
CA PRO A 168 19.02 -4.52 10.01
C PRO A 168 20.01 -5.02 11.08
N GLY A 169 21.29 -5.08 10.72
CA GLY A 169 22.35 -5.55 11.61
C GLY A 169 22.51 -7.07 11.68
N ARG A 170 21.52 -7.86 11.21
CA ARG A 170 21.68 -9.30 11.04
C ARG A 170 22.60 -9.61 9.86
N SER A 171 23.52 -10.56 10.07
CA SER A 171 24.35 -11.09 8.98
C SER A 171 23.65 -12.25 8.29
N PHE A 172 23.56 -12.19 6.98
CA PHE A 172 23.05 -13.25 6.12
C PHE A 172 24.22 -13.90 5.38
N SER A 173 24.32 -15.21 5.47
CA SER A 173 25.33 -15.94 4.71
C SER A 173 25.06 -15.87 3.20
N ARG A 174 26.05 -16.25 2.37
CA ARG A 174 25.85 -16.30 0.91
C ARG A 174 24.78 -17.31 0.53
N GLU A 175 24.77 -18.44 1.22
CA GLU A 175 23.79 -19.50 1.04
C GLU A 175 22.36 -19.03 1.39
N GLU A 176 22.18 -18.31 2.49
CA GLU A 176 20.88 -17.74 2.87
C GLU A 176 20.40 -16.73 1.82
N ILE A 177 21.29 -15.84 1.34
CA ILE A 177 20.95 -14.88 0.30
C ILE A 177 20.58 -15.58 -1.02
N LEU A 178 21.32 -16.60 -1.42
CA LEU A 178 21.03 -17.40 -2.63
C LEU A 178 19.68 -18.11 -2.48
N ALA A 179 19.43 -18.77 -1.35
CA ALA A 179 18.19 -19.50 -1.10
C ALA A 179 16.95 -18.59 -1.14
N ASP A 180 17.07 -17.34 -0.71
CA ASP A 180 15.96 -16.39 -0.72
C ASP A 180 15.78 -15.71 -2.09
N VAL A 181 16.86 -15.18 -2.67
CA VAL A 181 16.79 -14.30 -3.85
C VAL A 181 16.81 -15.07 -5.19
N TRP A 182 17.37 -16.30 -5.20
CA TRP A 182 17.44 -17.17 -6.39
C TRP A 182 16.59 -18.42 -6.27
N ARG A 183 15.46 -18.34 -5.55
CA ARG A 183 14.53 -19.48 -5.41
C ARG A 183 14.19 -20.12 -6.75
N GLY A 184 14.47 -21.42 -6.89
CA GLY A 184 14.15 -22.20 -8.09
C GLY A 184 15.14 -22.08 -9.25
N GLU A 185 16.24 -21.33 -9.12
CA GLU A 185 17.29 -21.30 -10.13
C GLU A 185 18.38 -22.34 -9.81
N SER A 186 18.62 -23.27 -10.73
CA SER A 186 19.65 -24.28 -10.59
C SER A 186 21.04 -23.71 -10.92
N TYR A 187 22.07 -24.03 -10.14
CA TYR A 187 23.48 -23.72 -10.37
C TYR A 187 23.88 -22.22 -10.32
N VAL A 188 23.54 -21.51 -9.28
CA VAL A 188 24.09 -20.17 -9.01
C VAL A 188 25.29 -20.29 -8.07
N LEU A 189 26.44 -19.69 -8.45
CA LEU A 189 27.65 -19.73 -7.63
C LEU A 189 27.59 -18.66 -6.54
N ASP A 190 28.20 -18.93 -5.37
CA ASP A 190 28.29 -17.99 -4.23
C ASP A 190 28.90 -16.64 -4.62
N ARG A 191 29.85 -16.62 -5.54
CA ARG A 191 30.47 -15.40 -6.06
C ARG A 191 29.50 -14.47 -6.79
N THR A 192 28.33 -14.97 -7.23
CA THR A 192 27.29 -14.16 -7.83
C THR A 192 26.73 -13.15 -6.85
N VAL A 193 26.59 -13.53 -5.57
CA VAL A 193 26.16 -12.63 -4.49
C VAL A 193 27.14 -11.46 -4.35
N ASP A 194 28.45 -11.73 -4.31
CA ASP A 194 29.50 -10.71 -4.12
C ASP A 194 29.46 -9.63 -5.22
N VAL A 195 29.17 -10.01 -6.47
CA VAL A 195 29.04 -9.07 -7.58
C VAL A 195 27.86 -8.12 -7.40
N HIS A 196 26.70 -8.65 -6.98
CA HIS A 196 25.51 -7.83 -6.70
C HIS A 196 25.72 -6.93 -5.48
N ILE A 197 26.34 -7.44 -4.43
CA ILE A 197 26.72 -6.64 -3.24
C ILE A 197 27.60 -5.46 -3.61
N ALA A 198 28.60 -5.64 -4.47
CA ALA A 198 29.46 -4.56 -4.92
C ALA A 198 28.71 -3.49 -5.72
N ARG A 199 27.70 -3.90 -6.52
CA ARG A 199 26.84 -2.98 -7.29
C ARG A 199 25.91 -2.20 -6.36
N ILE A 200 25.30 -2.86 -5.38
CA ILE A 200 24.44 -2.23 -4.38
C ILE A 200 25.24 -1.20 -3.58
N ARG A 201 26.44 -1.53 -3.12
CA ARG A 201 27.31 -0.59 -2.39
C ARG A 201 27.52 0.72 -3.14
N ARG A 202 27.82 0.66 -4.45
CA ARG A 202 27.97 1.88 -5.27
C ARG A 202 26.69 2.72 -5.32
N LYS A 203 25.53 2.06 -5.35
CA LYS A 203 24.23 2.75 -5.39
C LYS A 203 23.83 3.33 -4.03
N LEU A 204 24.40 2.81 -2.95
CA LEU A 204 24.18 3.29 -1.58
C LEU A 204 25.22 4.33 -1.12
N GLU A 205 26.16 4.78 -1.96
CA GLU A 205 27.24 5.70 -1.58
C GLU A 205 26.75 7.01 -0.91
N HIS A 206 25.53 7.47 -1.27
CA HIS A 206 24.90 8.67 -0.70
C HIS A 206 23.88 8.34 0.39
N SER A 207 23.79 7.09 0.84
CA SER A 207 22.88 6.71 1.91
C SER A 207 23.55 6.80 3.28
N SER A 208 22.76 6.94 4.33
CA SER A 208 23.21 6.80 5.72
C SER A 208 23.47 5.32 6.11
N LEU A 209 23.56 4.42 5.13
CA LEU A 209 23.67 3.00 5.35
C LEU A 209 24.97 2.44 4.79
N ARG A 210 25.45 1.39 5.44
CA ARG A 210 26.59 0.63 5.00
C ARG A 210 26.22 -0.86 4.85
N LEU A 211 26.57 -1.42 3.70
CA LEU A 211 26.50 -2.85 3.47
C LEU A 211 27.84 -3.47 3.93
N ALA A 212 27.88 -3.94 5.16
CA ALA A 212 29.07 -4.49 5.78
C ALA A 212 29.27 -5.96 5.40
N ASN A 213 30.53 -6.38 5.33
CA ASN A 213 30.92 -7.79 5.23
C ASN A 213 31.45 -8.23 6.61
N ARG A 214 30.74 -9.17 7.22
CA ARG A 214 31.17 -9.83 8.47
C ARG A 214 31.92 -11.10 8.08
N GLN A 215 33.25 -11.06 8.24
CA GLN A 215 34.12 -12.16 7.81
C GLN A 215 33.67 -13.50 8.46
N GLY A 216 33.38 -14.50 7.62
CA GLY A 216 32.86 -15.81 8.05
C GLY A 216 31.35 -15.87 8.28
N TYR A 217 30.63 -14.73 8.32
CA TYR A 217 29.20 -14.67 8.61
C TYR A 217 28.34 -14.13 7.45
N GLY A 218 28.95 -13.48 6.45
CA GLY A 218 28.26 -12.96 5.28
C GLY A 218 28.05 -11.45 5.32
N TYR A 219 26.89 -10.97 4.88
CA TYR A 219 26.59 -9.56 4.65
C TYR A 219 25.46 -9.07 5.54
N CYS A 220 25.55 -7.83 6.02
CA CYS A 220 24.48 -7.14 6.74
C CYS A 220 24.34 -5.70 6.27
N LEU A 221 23.15 -5.13 6.45
CA LEU A 221 22.88 -3.72 6.25
C LEU A 221 22.82 -3.06 7.63
N GLU A 222 23.60 -1.99 7.82
CA GLU A 222 23.68 -1.27 9.09
C GLU A 222 23.72 0.25 8.86
N GLU A 223 23.26 1.01 9.82
CA GLU A 223 23.37 2.48 9.75
C GLU A 223 24.81 2.92 9.99
N CYS A 224 25.24 3.88 9.17
CA CYS A 224 26.53 4.56 9.41
C CYS A 224 26.32 5.49 10.61
N THR A 225 26.82 5.11 11.78
CA THR A 225 26.92 6.05 12.89
C THR A 225 27.93 7.12 12.47
N PRO A 226 27.57 8.43 12.45
CA PRO A 226 28.56 9.45 12.22
C PRO A 226 29.65 9.33 13.30
N PRO A 227 30.95 9.54 12.96
CA PRO A 227 31.98 9.52 13.97
C PRO A 227 31.60 10.51 15.06
N LYS A 228 31.57 10.05 16.30
CA LYS A 228 31.43 10.93 17.46
C LYS A 228 32.52 11.99 17.37
N ALA A 229 32.10 13.25 17.21
CA ALA A 229 32.98 14.39 17.29
C ALA A 229 33.58 14.52 18.70
#